data_1cc46614d1c01da9b0f879ab6aca524a
#
_entry.id   1cc46614d1c01da9b0f879ab6aca524a
#
_cell.length_a   1.000
_cell.length_b   1.000
_cell.length_c   1.000
_cell.angle_alpha   90.00
_cell.angle_beta   90.00
_cell.angle_gamma   90.00
#
_symmetry.space_group_name_H-M   'P 1'
#
loop_
_entity.id
_entity.type
_entity.pdbx_description
1 polymer ?
#
loop_
_entity_poly.entity_id
_entity_poly.type
_entity_poly.pdbx_seq_one_letter_code
_entity_poly.pdbx_strand_id
1 'polypeptide(L)'
;MDLKNLITERHSKEHALRVAKYIGNDEKLIRELVKCFFVSDLKLASRASWIAGFVAVKYPGLFTPYISKIIDSFDKDDLNNSLKRNSLRLLLELTISQDFHGKLMNKCFEYVESFDAPPAVKVYAMCILENLSNRYPEIKAELKLIIDSRFQIESPAFKSRARKILKN
;
A
#
# COMPACT_ATOMS: atom_id res chain seq x y z
N MET A 1 11.41 -19.92 16.57
CA MET A 1 12.04 -18.58 16.44
C MET A 1 10.90 -17.56 16.45
N ASP A 2 10.95 -16.56 17.30
CA ASP A 2 9.88 -15.54 17.37
C ASP A 2 9.93 -14.65 16.12
N LEU A 3 8.83 -14.63 15.35
CA LEU A 3 8.73 -13.85 14.12
C LEU A 3 8.93 -12.35 14.35
N LYS A 4 8.47 -11.82 15.48
CA LYS A 4 8.63 -10.39 15.82
C LYS A 4 10.10 -10.00 15.96
N ASN A 5 10.88 -10.83 16.65
CA ASN A 5 12.31 -10.63 16.79
C ASN A 5 13.00 -10.68 15.44
N LEU A 6 12.63 -11.64 14.59
CA LEU A 6 13.18 -11.76 13.25
C LEU A 6 12.87 -10.53 12.38
N ILE A 7 11.63 -10.01 12.41
CA ILE A 7 11.23 -8.81 11.68
C ILE A 7 12.05 -7.58 12.11
N THR A 8 12.36 -7.47 13.40
CA THR A 8 13.03 -6.29 13.98
C THR A 8 14.55 -6.38 14.09
N GLU A 9 15.14 -7.52 13.73
CA GLU A 9 16.60 -7.77 13.84
C GLU A 9 17.41 -6.76 13.03
N ARG A 10 17.08 -6.57 11.74
CA ARG A 10 17.80 -5.63 10.86
C ARG A 10 16.85 -4.82 9.97
N HIS A 11 17.29 -3.62 9.55
CA HIS A 11 16.57 -2.78 8.61
C HIS A 11 17.32 -2.69 7.27
N SER A 12 17.22 -3.75 6.48
CA SER A 12 17.76 -3.79 5.12
C SER A 12 16.83 -4.55 4.19
N LYS A 13 16.91 -4.24 2.88
CA LYS A 13 16.13 -4.94 1.85
C LYS A 13 16.50 -6.43 1.81
N GLU A 14 17.77 -6.74 1.94
CA GLU A 14 18.26 -8.12 1.96
C GLU A 14 17.63 -8.91 3.10
N HIS A 15 17.65 -8.34 4.31
CA HIS A 15 17.02 -8.96 5.48
C HIS A 15 15.51 -9.14 5.30
N ALA A 16 14.82 -8.11 4.79
CA ALA A 16 13.38 -8.18 4.52
C ALA A 16 13.03 -9.30 3.51
N LEU A 17 13.83 -9.47 2.45
CA LEU A 17 13.67 -10.55 1.49
C LEU A 17 13.96 -11.93 2.12
N ARG A 18 14.96 -12.04 3.00
CA ARG A 18 15.25 -13.28 3.74
C ARG A 18 14.07 -13.67 4.63
N VAL A 19 13.50 -12.71 5.38
CA VAL A 19 12.33 -12.95 6.23
C VAL A 19 11.11 -13.31 5.38
N ALA A 20 10.88 -12.63 4.27
CA ALA A 20 9.80 -12.96 3.34
C ALA A 20 9.94 -14.39 2.78
N LYS A 21 11.16 -14.82 2.46
CA LYS A 21 11.44 -16.19 2.02
C LYS A 21 11.20 -17.21 3.15
N TYR A 22 11.54 -16.89 4.38
CA TYR A 22 11.27 -17.72 5.55
C TYR A 22 9.77 -17.91 5.80
N ILE A 23 8.99 -16.82 5.68
CA ILE A 23 7.53 -16.87 5.80
C ILE A 23 6.92 -17.72 4.68
N GLY A 24 7.39 -17.54 3.45
CA GLY A 24 6.92 -18.30 2.29
C GLY A 24 5.39 -18.27 2.17
N ASN A 25 4.80 -19.47 2.04
CA ASN A 25 3.36 -19.70 1.96
C ASN A 25 2.74 -20.24 3.27
N ASP A 26 3.43 -20.11 4.39
CA ASP A 26 2.91 -20.56 5.68
C ASP A 26 1.82 -19.59 6.18
N GLU A 27 0.57 -20.05 6.16
CA GLU A 27 -0.58 -19.26 6.57
C GLU A 27 -0.50 -18.80 8.03
N LYS A 28 0.13 -19.58 8.92
CA LYS A 28 0.28 -19.20 10.34
C LYS A 28 1.24 -18.02 10.47
N LEU A 29 2.38 -18.09 9.77
CA LEU A 29 3.36 -17.00 9.75
C LEU A 29 2.82 -15.75 9.08
N ILE A 30 2.03 -15.89 8.01
CA ILE A 30 1.34 -14.76 7.36
C ILE A 30 0.34 -14.10 8.31
N ARG A 31 -0.44 -14.90 9.04
CA ARG A 31 -1.37 -14.38 10.05
C ARG A 31 -0.65 -13.61 11.16
N GLU A 32 0.49 -14.12 11.64
CA GLU A 32 1.34 -13.44 12.63
C GLU A 32 1.93 -12.15 12.05
N LEU A 33 2.44 -12.19 10.81
CA LEU A 33 2.96 -11.03 10.09
C LEU A 33 1.92 -9.92 10.00
N VAL A 34 0.69 -10.24 9.57
CA VAL A 34 -0.40 -9.26 9.45
C VAL A 34 -0.84 -8.70 10.81
N LYS A 35 -0.83 -9.51 11.87
CA LYS A 35 -1.09 -9.01 13.23
C LYS A 35 -0.10 -7.92 13.62
N CYS A 36 1.15 -8.03 13.18
CA CYS A 36 2.18 -7.03 13.46
C CYS A 36 1.95 -5.67 12.79
N PHE A 37 1.06 -5.54 11.78
CA PHE A 37 0.73 -4.23 11.20
C PHE A 37 -0.03 -3.33 12.16
N PHE A 38 -0.76 -3.92 13.11
CA PHE A 38 -1.75 -3.24 13.94
C PHE A 38 -1.30 -3.11 15.41
N VAL A 39 -0.02 -3.30 15.67
CA VAL A 39 0.54 -3.09 17.01
C VAL A 39 0.99 -1.64 17.19
N SER A 40 1.12 -1.21 18.45
CA SER A 40 1.59 0.14 18.80
C SER A 40 3.08 0.37 18.52
N ASP A 41 3.89 -0.70 18.44
CA ASP A 41 5.30 -0.60 18.04
C ASP A 41 5.39 -0.27 16.55
N LEU A 42 5.59 1.02 16.24
CA LEU A 42 5.68 1.54 14.88
C LEU A 42 6.85 0.93 14.08
N LYS A 43 7.94 0.57 14.74
CA LYS A 43 9.09 -0.07 14.09
C LYS A 43 8.70 -1.47 13.59
N LEU A 44 8.07 -2.26 14.45
CA LEU A 44 7.59 -3.59 14.10
C LEU A 44 6.52 -3.51 13.01
N ALA A 45 5.51 -2.65 13.17
CA ALA A 45 4.41 -2.49 12.23
C ALA A 45 4.90 -2.07 10.83
N SER A 46 5.81 -1.09 10.77
CA SER A 46 6.37 -0.61 9.50
C SER A 46 7.21 -1.69 8.79
N ARG A 47 8.01 -2.45 9.52
CA ARG A 47 8.82 -3.52 8.94
C ARG A 47 7.98 -4.72 8.50
N ALA A 48 7.01 -5.12 9.32
CA ALA A 48 6.09 -6.20 8.99
C ALA A 48 5.31 -5.90 7.70
N SER A 49 4.75 -4.69 7.57
CA SER A 49 4.02 -4.28 6.38
C SER A 49 4.92 -4.21 5.12
N TRP A 50 6.19 -3.82 5.29
CA TRP A 50 7.17 -3.83 4.19
C TRP A 50 7.49 -5.25 3.72
N ILE A 51 7.72 -6.19 4.65
CA ILE A 51 7.98 -7.61 4.37
C ILE A 51 6.78 -8.25 3.68
N ALA A 52 5.56 -7.93 4.13
CA ALA A 52 4.33 -8.45 3.52
C ALA A 52 4.23 -8.13 2.02
N GLY A 53 4.66 -6.94 1.59
CA GLY A 53 4.73 -6.61 0.17
C GLY A 53 5.62 -7.55 -0.64
N PHE A 54 6.71 -8.07 -0.05
CA PHE A 54 7.56 -9.06 -0.74
C PHE A 54 6.94 -10.47 -0.76
N VAL A 55 6.22 -10.84 0.31
CA VAL A 55 5.50 -12.13 0.36
C VAL A 55 4.35 -12.14 -0.65
N ALA A 56 3.59 -11.03 -0.73
CA ALA A 56 2.43 -10.91 -1.60
C ALA A 56 2.75 -11.00 -3.10
N VAL A 57 3.92 -10.56 -3.53
CA VAL A 57 4.39 -10.76 -4.93
C VAL A 57 4.33 -12.22 -5.36
N LYS A 58 4.60 -13.16 -4.44
CA LYS A 58 4.59 -14.60 -4.74
C LYS A 58 3.30 -15.30 -4.33
N TYR A 59 2.65 -14.84 -3.27
CA TYR A 59 1.52 -15.49 -2.63
C TYR A 59 0.38 -14.51 -2.34
N PRO A 60 -0.12 -13.76 -3.35
CA PRO A 60 -1.10 -12.70 -3.13
C PRO A 60 -2.40 -13.22 -2.50
N GLY A 61 -2.87 -14.40 -2.89
CA GLY A 61 -4.12 -14.99 -2.39
C GLY A 61 -4.16 -15.20 -0.87
N LEU A 62 -3.00 -15.35 -0.24
CA LEU A 62 -2.92 -15.54 1.21
C LEU A 62 -3.21 -14.27 2.02
N PHE A 63 -3.23 -13.10 1.36
CA PHE A 63 -3.60 -11.83 1.99
C PHE A 63 -5.06 -11.46 1.80
N THR A 64 -5.83 -12.18 0.97
CA THR A 64 -7.26 -11.92 0.72
C THR A 64 -8.09 -11.76 2.00
N PRO A 65 -7.94 -12.60 3.05
CA PRO A 65 -8.73 -12.46 4.28
C PRO A 65 -8.45 -11.17 5.08
N TYR A 66 -7.38 -10.45 4.74
CA TYR A 66 -6.93 -9.28 5.49
C TYR A 66 -7.17 -7.96 4.74
N ILE A 67 -7.67 -7.99 3.51
CA ILE A 67 -7.86 -6.80 2.65
C ILE A 67 -8.77 -5.78 3.36
N SER A 68 -9.94 -6.20 3.85
CA SER A 68 -10.85 -5.31 4.58
C SER A 68 -10.14 -4.59 5.72
N LYS A 69 -9.48 -5.35 6.59
CA LYS A 69 -8.79 -4.79 7.76
C LYS A 69 -7.67 -3.81 7.39
N ILE A 70 -6.96 -4.07 6.27
CA ILE A 70 -5.91 -3.19 5.78
C ILE A 70 -6.53 -1.89 5.27
N ILE A 71 -7.61 -1.96 4.48
CA ILE A 71 -8.32 -0.78 3.95
C ILE A 71 -8.94 0.03 5.11
N ASP A 72 -9.57 -0.65 6.09
CA ASP A 72 -10.17 0.00 7.25
C ASP A 72 -9.14 0.72 8.12
N SER A 73 -7.88 0.28 8.10
CA SER A 73 -6.82 0.95 8.84
C SER A 73 -6.52 2.37 8.32
N PHE A 74 -6.85 2.68 7.07
CA PHE A 74 -6.67 4.03 6.50
C PHE A 74 -7.61 5.08 7.11
N ASP A 75 -8.65 4.68 7.82
CA ASP A 75 -9.55 5.59 8.54
C ASP A 75 -8.96 6.09 9.87
N LYS A 76 -7.82 5.56 10.30
CA LYS A 76 -7.15 6.02 11.52
C LYS A 76 -6.37 7.30 11.24
N ASP A 77 -6.67 8.36 11.98
CA ASP A 77 -6.03 9.67 11.82
C ASP A 77 -4.51 9.62 12.09
N ASP A 78 -4.09 8.78 13.03
CA ASP A 78 -2.70 8.60 13.46
C ASP A 78 -1.93 7.53 12.68
N LEU A 79 -2.49 6.99 11.60
CA LEU A 79 -1.80 5.95 10.82
C LEU A 79 -0.47 6.47 10.28
N ASN A 80 0.61 5.80 10.67
CA ASN A 80 1.97 6.16 10.25
C ASN A 80 2.16 6.14 8.73
N ASN A 81 2.89 7.10 8.19
CA ASN A 81 3.13 7.23 6.75
C ASN A 81 3.83 6.02 6.12
N SER A 82 4.72 5.33 6.87
CA SER A 82 5.35 4.10 6.38
C SER A 82 4.34 2.96 6.25
N LEU A 83 3.38 2.88 7.17
CA LEU A 83 2.28 1.93 7.07
C LEU A 83 1.34 2.28 5.90
N LYS A 84 0.94 3.55 5.74
CA LYS A 84 0.13 3.99 4.59
C LYS A 84 0.79 3.55 3.28
N ARG A 85 2.06 3.91 3.10
CA ARG A 85 2.84 3.56 1.90
C ARG A 85 2.93 2.05 1.66
N ASN A 86 3.30 1.28 2.70
CA ASN A 86 3.51 -0.16 2.56
C ASN A 86 2.19 -0.90 2.34
N SER A 87 1.09 -0.47 2.99
CA SER A 87 -0.24 -1.05 2.80
C SER A 87 -0.78 -0.79 1.39
N LEU A 88 -0.64 0.44 0.86
CA LEU A 88 -1.01 0.75 -0.53
C LEU A 88 -0.19 -0.10 -1.52
N ARG A 89 1.13 -0.23 -1.29
CA ARG A 89 1.98 -1.08 -2.11
C ARG A 89 1.55 -2.55 -2.05
N LEU A 90 1.21 -3.05 -0.86
CA LEU A 90 0.70 -4.42 -0.68
C LEU A 90 -0.60 -4.62 -1.46
N LEU A 91 -1.55 -3.69 -1.36
CA LEU A 91 -2.83 -3.77 -2.06
C LEU A 91 -2.69 -3.79 -3.59
N LEU A 92 -1.63 -3.20 -4.15
CA LEU A 92 -1.34 -3.27 -5.59
C LEU A 92 -1.02 -4.70 -6.08
N GLU A 93 -0.53 -5.57 -5.21
CA GLU A 93 -0.22 -6.96 -5.54
C GLU A 93 -1.44 -7.90 -5.39
N LEU A 94 -2.57 -7.38 -4.84
CA LEU A 94 -3.73 -8.19 -4.49
C LEU A 94 -4.89 -7.99 -5.47
N THR A 95 -5.66 -9.07 -5.66
CA THR A 95 -6.98 -8.97 -6.30
C THR A 95 -8.00 -8.50 -5.27
N ILE A 96 -8.50 -7.27 -5.43
CA ILE A 96 -9.42 -6.64 -4.50
C ILE A 96 -10.86 -6.88 -4.96
N SER A 97 -11.72 -7.38 -4.06
CA SER A 97 -13.14 -7.54 -4.34
C SER A 97 -13.82 -6.19 -4.61
N GLN A 98 -14.81 -6.20 -5.49
CA GLN A 98 -15.59 -5.01 -5.86
C GLN A 98 -16.20 -4.31 -4.65
N ASP A 99 -16.55 -5.04 -3.60
CA ASP A 99 -17.13 -4.49 -2.37
C ASP A 99 -16.22 -3.48 -1.67
N PHE A 100 -14.90 -3.58 -1.89
CA PHE A 100 -13.91 -2.69 -1.30
C PHE A 100 -13.47 -1.55 -2.24
N HIS A 101 -13.86 -1.59 -3.53
CA HIS A 101 -13.37 -0.62 -4.51
C HIS A 101 -13.75 0.82 -4.13
N GLY A 102 -15.02 1.07 -3.76
CA GLY A 102 -15.48 2.41 -3.41
C GLY A 102 -14.69 3.04 -2.26
N LYS A 103 -14.53 2.27 -1.16
CA LYS A 103 -13.77 2.76 0.01
C LYS A 103 -12.30 3.02 -0.34
N LEU A 104 -11.67 2.10 -1.07
CA LEU A 104 -10.28 2.23 -1.46
C LEU A 104 -10.06 3.41 -2.42
N MET A 105 -10.98 3.62 -3.40
CA MET A 105 -10.95 4.76 -4.30
C MET A 105 -10.99 6.08 -3.55
N ASN A 106 -11.96 6.24 -2.63
CA ASN A 106 -12.10 7.46 -1.84
C ASN A 106 -10.83 7.78 -1.07
N LYS A 107 -10.24 6.78 -0.40
CA LYS A 107 -8.96 6.97 0.31
C LYS A 107 -7.79 7.31 -0.60
N CYS A 108 -7.73 6.70 -1.77
CA CYS A 108 -6.68 7.02 -2.74
C CYS A 108 -6.82 8.44 -3.28
N PHE A 109 -8.04 8.92 -3.57
CA PHE A 109 -8.27 10.32 -3.96
C PHE A 109 -7.89 11.28 -2.84
N GLU A 110 -8.31 11.04 -1.59
CA GLU A 110 -7.91 11.83 -0.42
C GLU A 110 -6.37 11.96 -0.33
N TYR A 111 -5.63 10.87 -0.54
CA TYR A 111 -4.16 10.91 -0.52
C TYR A 111 -3.55 11.68 -1.68
N VAL A 112 -4.08 11.53 -2.89
CA VAL A 112 -3.57 12.26 -4.06
C VAL A 112 -3.81 13.76 -3.93
N GLU A 113 -4.95 14.17 -3.36
CA GLU A 113 -5.32 15.57 -3.14
C GLU A 113 -4.66 16.20 -1.91
N SER A 114 -4.24 15.40 -0.94
CA SER A 114 -3.64 15.91 0.29
C SER A 114 -2.36 16.72 0.02
N PHE A 115 -2.18 17.85 0.69
CA PHE A 115 -0.92 18.58 0.69
C PHE A 115 0.14 17.89 1.54
N ASP A 116 -0.27 17.20 2.60
CA ASP A 116 0.63 16.63 3.61
C ASP A 116 1.02 15.16 3.34
N ALA A 117 0.31 14.48 2.44
CA ALA A 117 0.63 13.09 2.12
C ALA A 117 2.01 12.97 1.46
N PRO A 118 2.88 12.06 1.95
CA PRO A 118 4.20 11.86 1.38
C PRO A 118 4.14 11.46 -0.11
N PRO A 119 5.16 11.83 -0.91
CA PRO A 119 5.20 11.51 -2.33
C PRO A 119 4.95 10.04 -2.67
N ALA A 120 5.53 9.12 -1.90
CA ALA A 120 5.35 7.69 -2.14
C ALA A 120 3.91 7.21 -1.87
N VAL A 121 3.21 7.79 -0.90
CA VAL A 121 1.79 7.51 -0.63
C VAL A 121 0.94 7.95 -1.80
N LYS A 122 1.15 9.18 -2.30
CA LYS A 122 0.46 9.70 -3.49
C LYS A 122 0.70 8.84 -4.74
N VAL A 123 1.95 8.43 -4.97
CA VAL A 123 2.32 7.59 -6.12
C VAL A 123 1.61 6.25 -6.09
N TYR A 124 1.60 5.55 -4.95
CA TYR A 124 0.88 4.27 -4.85
C TYR A 124 -0.64 4.44 -4.94
N ALA A 125 -1.19 5.50 -4.37
CA ALA A 125 -2.61 5.84 -4.52
C ALA A 125 -2.99 6.07 -6.00
N MET A 126 -2.18 6.83 -6.75
CA MET A 126 -2.37 7.00 -8.20
C MET A 126 -2.29 5.67 -8.97
N CYS A 127 -1.39 4.76 -8.58
CA CYS A 127 -1.30 3.44 -9.21
C CYS A 127 -2.58 2.62 -8.99
N ILE A 128 -3.13 2.65 -7.78
CA ILE A 128 -4.39 1.95 -7.46
C ILE A 128 -5.54 2.55 -8.27
N LEU A 129 -5.67 3.88 -8.31
CA LEU A 129 -6.71 4.56 -9.09
C LEU A 129 -6.60 4.25 -10.59
N GLU A 130 -5.38 4.23 -11.15
CA GLU A 130 -5.16 3.84 -12.54
C GLU A 130 -5.60 2.39 -12.81
N ASN A 131 -5.27 1.44 -11.93
CA ASN A 131 -5.72 0.06 -12.06
C ASN A 131 -7.25 -0.04 -12.00
N LEU A 132 -7.89 0.67 -11.08
CA LEU A 132 -9.36 0.69 -10.96
C LEU A 132 -10.04 1.40 -12.12
N SER A 133 -9.39 2.36 -12.79
CA SER A 133 -9.94 3.07 -13.94
C SER A 133 -10.21 2.17 -15.15
N ASN A 134 -9.60 0.99 -15.21
CA ASN A 134 -9.93 -0.01 -16.24
C ASN A 134 -11.37 -0.54 -16.09
N ARG A 135 -11.91 -0.53 -14.88
CA ARG A 135 -13.28 -0.93 -14.58
C ARG A 135 -14.23 0.25 -14.43
N TYR A 136 -13.73 1.38 -13.97
CA TYR A 136 -14.47 2.61 -13.68
C TYR A 136 -13.84 3.77 -14.47
N PRO A 137 -14.20 3.94 -15.77
CA PRO A 137 -13.55 4.93 -16.63
C PRO A 137 -13.66 6.38 -16.15
N GLU A 138 -14.71 6.72 -15.38
CA GLU A 138 -14.91 8.03 -14.74
C GLU A 138 -13.76 8.42 -13.81
N ILE A 139 -13.14 7.44 -13.11
CA ILE A 139 -11.97 7.67 -12.25
C ILE A 139 -10.83 8.31 -13.05
N LYS A 140 -10.63 7.88 -14.28
CA LYS A 140 -9.53 8.37 -15.12
C LYS A 140 -9.66 9.85 -15.40
N ALA A 141 -10.89 10.32 -15.67
CA ALA A 141 -11.16 11.74 -15.93
C ALA A 141 -10.90 12.57 -14.66
N GLU A 142 -11.42 12.14 -13.53
CA GLU A 142 -11.23 12.80 -12.24
C GLU A 142 -9.74 12.84 -11.83
N LEU A 143 -9.03 11.72 -11.94
CA LEU A 143 -7.60 11.64 -11.64
C LEU A 143 -6.77 12.59 -12.52
N LYS A 144 -7.10 12.70 -13.81
CA LYS A 144 -6.43 13.66 -14.72
C LYS A 144 -6.65 15.09 -14.28
N LEU A 145 -7.86 15.49 -13.91
CA LEU A 145 -8.15 16.84 -13.41
C LEU A 145 -7.33 17.18 -12.15
N ILE A 146 -7.25 16.24 -11.20
CA ILE A 146 -6.44 16.42 -9.98
C ILE A 146 -4.96 16.54 -10.34
N ILE A 147 -4.46 15.68 -11.21
CA ILE A 147 -3.06 15.71 -11.67
C ILE A 147 -2.75 17.09 -12.30
N ASP A 148 -3.59 17.56 -13.22
CA ASP A 148 -3.36 18.82 -13.94
C ASP A 148 -3.32 20.01 -12.97
N SER A 149 -4.25 20.05 -11.99
CA SER A 149 -4.32 21.13 -11.01
C SER A 149 -3.10 21.17 -10.06
N ARG A 150 -2.48 20.03 -9.81
CA ARG A 150 -1.40 19.88 -8.82
C ARG A 150 -0.01 19.73 -9.43
N PHE A 151 0.08 19.47 -10.74
CA PHE A 151 1.35 19.07 -11.39
C PHE A 151 2.52 20.00 -11.10
N GLN A 152 2.29 21.32 -11.05
CA GLN A 152 3.38 22.29 -10.87
C GLN A 152 4.00 22.24 -9.47
N ILE A 153 3.18 22.02 -8.45
CA ILE A 153 3.59 22.10 -7.04
C ILE A 153 4.05 20.74 -6.46
N GLU A 154 3.82 19.65 -7.18
CA GLU A 154 4.09 18.31 -6.68
C GLU A 154 5.54 17.84 -6.87
N SER A 155 5.92 16.80 -6.14
CA SER A 155 7.26 16.21 -6.15
C SER A 155 7.64 15.59 -7.50
N PRO A 156 8.95 15.41 -7.78
CA PRO A 156 9.42 14.71 -8.98
C PRO A 156 8.84 13.29 -9.12
N ALA A 157 8.65 12.56 -8.02
CA ALA A 157 8.07 11.22 -8.03
C ALA A 157 6.60 11.24 -8.49
N PHE A 158 5.80 12.19 -7.96
CA PHE A 158 4.43 12.43 -8.41
C PHE A 158 4.40 12.75 -9.90
N LYS A 159 5.18 13.75 -10.35
CA LYS A 159 5.27 14.17 -11.76
C LYS A 159 5.65 13.03 -12.69
N SER A 160 6.57 12.18 -12.27
CA SER A 160 6.98 11.00 -13.05
C SER A 160 5.83 10.02 -13.25
N ARG A 161 5.06 9.73 -12.18
CA ARG A 161 3.89 8.86 -12.27
C ARG A 161 2.75 9.49 -13.06
N ALA A 162 2.47 10.76 -12.81
CA ALA A 162 1.45 11.54 -13.51
C ALA A 162 1.65 11.52 -15.04
N ARG A 163 2.88 11.72 -15.52
CA ARG A 163 3.18 11.66 -16.96
C ARG A 163 2.83 10.30 -17.59
N LYS A 164 2.95 9.20 -16.85
CA LYS A 164 2.57 7.86 -17.35
C LYS A 164 1.06 7.73 -17.47
N ILE A 165 0.33 8.22 -16.47
CA ILE A 165 -1.15 8.20 -16.46
C ILE A 165 -1.72 9.08 -17.57
N LEU A 166 -1.13 10.27 -17.80
CA LEU A 166 -1.62 11.21 -18.82
C LEU A 166 -1.35 10.73 -20.27
N LYS A 167 -0.38 9.83 -20.47
CA LYS A 167 -0.08 9.26 -21.81
C LYS A 167 -1.02 8.12 -22.20
N ASN A 168 -1.64 7.45 -21.22
CA ASN A 168 -2.60 6.37 -21.45
C ASN A 168 -4.04 6.91 -21.54
#